data_16d3e01ef8e4de8c97fc601523ab8518
#
_entry.id   16d3e01ef8e4de8c97fc601523ab8518
#
_cell.length_a   1.000
_cell.length_b   1.000
_cell.length_c   1.000
_cell.angle_alpha   90.00
_cell.angle_beta   90.00
_cell.angle_gamma   90.00
#
_symmetry.space_group_name_H-M   'P 1'
#
loop_
_entity.id
_entity.type
_entity.pdbx_description
1 polymer ?
#
loop_
_entity_poly.entity_id
_entity_poly.type
_entity_poly.pdbx_seq_one_letter_code
_entity_poly.pdbx_strand_id
1 'polypeptide(L)'
;GLKMRMPNLEIMVEIGNYLGFAVTPMSMTEVFSALEQGVIDGQENPPSTIRSQGWYEIQDYLLVSNHVFTSLFLCVNNDFYNSLDSELQNILDEVIDETCAQIWDTAQTQAQEDLDYMSSEGGIEVYEPSDSFRQEMVEATAPMYDNMYETAPEVEEVINAIQAIQ
;
A
#
# COMPACT_ATOMS: atom_id res chain seq x y z
N GLY A 1 -6.24 19.28 -9.67
CA GLY A 1 -5.44 18.48 -8.75
C GLY A 1 -4.20 17.93 -9.44
N LEU A 2 -3.26 17.40 -8.68
CA LEU A 2 -2.10 16.69 -9.21
C LEU A 2 -2.56 15.44 -9.99
N LYS A 3 -1.92 15.16 -11.10
CA LYS A 3 -2.13 13.92 -11.87
C LYS A 3 -1.41 12.77 -11.15
N MET A 4 -2.17 12.02 -10.36
CA MET A 4 -1.61 10.92 -9.56
C MET A 4 -1.91 9.57 -10.22
N ARG A 5 -0.88 8.78 -10.37
CA ARG A 5 -1.06 7.40 -10.79
C ARG A 5 -1.59 6.57 -9.62
N MET A 6 -2.62 5.81 -9.90
CA MET A 6 -3.11 4.73 -9.03
C MET A 6 -3.06 3.39 -9.79
N PRO A 7 -2.97 2.25 -9.09
CA PRO A 7 -3.17 0.95 -9.73
C PRO A 7 -4.60 0.82 -10.29
N ASN A 8 -4.78 -0.08 -11.27
CA ASN A 8 -6.09 -0.37 -11.87
C ASN A 8 -6.99 -1.18 -10.91
N LEU A 9 -7.23 -0.64 -9.71
CA LEU A 9 -8.13 -1.18 -8.70
C LEU A 9 -9.15 -0.10 -8.35
N GLU A 10 -10.42 -0.43 -8.41
CA GLU A 10 -11.51 0.52 -8.20
C GLU A 10 -11.38 1.29 -6.89
N ILE A 11 -11.13 0.58 -5.79
CA ILE A 11 -10.95 1.18 -4.47
C ILE A 11 -9.78 2.20 -4.43
N MET A 12 -8.67 1.93 -5.12
CA MET A 12 -7.53 2.85 -5.17
C MET A 12 -7.83 4.10 -5.99
N VAL A 13 -8.56 3.93 -7.09
CA VAL A 13 -9.05 5.05 -7.91
C VAL A 13 -10.00 5.93 -7.10
N GLU A 14 -10.91 5.33 -6.34
CA GLU A 14 -11.82 6.06 -5.44
C GLU A 14 -11.07 6.85 -4.37
N ILE A 15 -10.13 6.22 -3.67
CA ILE A 15 -9.27 6.89 -2.67
C ILE A 15 -8.61 8.12 -3.29
N GLY A 16 -7.97 7.97 -4.45
CA GLY A 16 -7.31 9.08 -5.12
C GLY A 16 -8.26 10.22 -5.50
N ASN A 17 -9.46 9.89 -5.97
CA ASN A 17 -10.48 10.88 -6.30
C ASN A 17 -10.97 11.62 -5.05
N TYR A 18 -11.25 10.93 -3.95
CA TYR A 18 -11.65 11.55 -2.68
C TYR A 18 -10.57 12.44 -2.09
N LEU A 19 -9.28 12.09 -2.28
CA LEU A 19 -8.15 12.94 -1.90
C LEU A 19 -7.92 14.13 -2.86
N GLY A 20 -8.74 14.29 -3.89
CA GLY A 20 -8.72 15.43 -4.79
C GLY A 20 -7.69 15.35 -5.92
N PHE A 21 -7.15 14.18 -6.20
CA PHE A 21 -6.24 13.96 -7.31
C PHE A 21 -6.96 13.85 -8.67
N ALA A 22 -6.27 14.21 -9.74
CA ALA A 22 -6.64 13.80 -11.09
C ALA A 22 -6.04 12.40 -11.33
N VAL A 23 -6.84 11.37 -11.00
CA VAL A 23 -6.37 9.98 -11.02
C VAL A 23 -6.14 9.49 -12.44
N THR A 24 -4.98 8.89 -12.67
CA THR A 24 -4.60 8.25 -13.93
C THR A 24 -4.24 6.79 -13.66
N PRO A 25 -5.18 5.84 -13.82
CA PRO A 25 -4.91 4.42 -13.62
C PRO A 25 -3.95 3.89 -14.69
N MET A 26 -2.88 3.22 -14.26
CA MET A 26 -1.93 2.56 -15.17
C MET A 26 -1.17 1.42 -14.49
N SER A 27 -0.56 0.56 -15.32
CA SER A 27 0.26 -0.54 -14.80
C SER A 27 1.54 -0.01 -14.13
N MET A 28 2.09 -0.80 -13.20
CA MET A 28 3.33 -0.44 -12.50
C MET A 28 4.51 -0.24 -13.47
N THR A 29 4.57 -1.02 -14.53
CA THR A 29 5.66 -0.98 -15.52
C THR A 29 5.72 0.31 -16.33
N GLU A 30 4.64 1.09 -16.36
CA GLU A 30 4.55 2.33 -17.12
C GLU A 30 4.92 3.56 -16.27
N VAL A 31 4.96 3.42 -14.93
CA VAL A 31 5.07 4.54 -13.99
C VAL A 31 6.35 5.34 -14.18
N PHE A 32 7.51 4.68 -14.28
CA PHE A 32 8.79 5.38 -14.45
C PHE A 32 8.77 6.31 -15.67
N SER A 33 8.41 5.78 -16.82
CA SER A 33 8.36 6.56 -18.07
C SER A 33 7.29 7.65 -18.02
N ALA A 34 6.16 7.42 -17.35
CA ALA A 34 5.10 8.40 -17.23
C ALA A 34 5.50 9.57 -16.31
N LEU A 35 6.25 9.32 -15.23
CA LEU A 35 6.85 10.35 -14.38
C LEU A 35 7.90 11.14 -15.15
N GLU A 36 8.86 10.46 -15.78
CA GLU A 36 9.93 11.10 -16.55
C GLU A 36 9.41 12.02 -17.66
N GLN A 37 8.31 11.64 -18.31
CA GLN A 37 7.69 12.41 -19.39
C GLN A 37 6.66 13.46 -18.90
N GLY A 38 6.38 13.54 -17.60
CA GLY A 38 5.38 14.44 -17.04
C GLY A 38 3.94 14.10 -17.42
N VAL A 39 3.67 12.86 -17.82
CA VAL A 39 2.30 12.36 -18.06
C VAL A 39 1.54 12.30 -16.74
N ILE A 40 2.22 11.93 -15.66
CA ILE A 40 1.76 12.00 -14.28
C ILE A 40 2.69 12.86 -13.45
N ASP A 41 2.16 13.48 -12.40
CA ASP A 41 2.91 14.34 -11.48
C ASP A 41 3.41 13.55 -10.25
N GLY A 42 2.80 12.39 -9.97
CA GLY A 42 3.15 11.55 -8.83
C GLY A 42 2.51 10.17 -8.87
N GLN A 43 2.88 9.37 -7.89
CA GLN A 43 2.37 8.02 -7.66
C GLN A 43 2.27 7.76 -6.15
N GLU A 44 1.59 6.69 -5.75
CA GLU A 44 1.57 6.19 -4.39
C GLU A 44 2.05 4.73 -4.36
N ASN A 45 2.87 4.40 -3.40
CA ASN A 45 3.37 3.04 -3.16
C ASN A 45 4.10 2.97 -1.80
N PRO A 46 4.32 1.77 -1.27
CA PRO A 46 5.20 1.57 -0.12
C PRO A 46 6.63 2.06 -0.41
N PRO A 47 7.37 2.55 0.61
CA PRO A 47 8.76 3.00 0.46
C PRO A 47 9.67 1.98 -0.24
N SER A 48 9.52 0.69 0.08
CA SER A 48 10.28 -0.40 -0.54
C SER A 48 10.06 -0.51 -2.05
N THR A 49 8.84 -0.28 -2.51
CA THR A 49 8.52 -0.26 -3.94
C THR A 49 9.13 0.96 -4.61
N ILE A 50 8.98 2.15 -4.02
CA ILE A 50 9.55 3.40 -4.56
C ILE A 50 11.05 3.26 -4.73
N ARG A 51 11.75 2.72 -3.71
CA ARG A 51 13.19 2.47 -3.74
C ARG A 51 13.58 1.43 -4.79
N SER A 52 12.93 0.27 -4.81
CA SER A 52 13.27 -0.82 -5.73
C SER A 52 13.03 -0.50 -7.20
N GLN A 53 12.07 0.37 -7.49
CA GLN A 53 11.75 0.85 -8.84
C GLN A 53 12.56 2.09 -9.27
N GLY A 54 13.36 2.67 -8.37
CA GLY A 54 14.17 3.85 -8.65
C GLY A 54 13.36 5.14 -8.85
N TRP A 55 12.09 5.18 -8.44
CA TRP A 55 11.24 6.37 -8.68
C TRP A 55 11.66 7.57 -7.86
N TYR A 56 12.37 7.37 -6.76
CA TYR A 56 12.94 8.45 -5.95
C TYR A 56 14.02 9.27 -6.71
N GLU A 57 14.61 8.72 -7.78
CA GLU A 57 15.61 9.42 -8.60
C GLU A 57 15.00 10.49 -9.52
N ILE A 58 13.69 10.42 -9.76
CA ILE A 58 12.94 11.29 -10.67
C ILE A 58 11.77 12.02 -9.98
N GLN A 59 11.69 11.95 -8.66
CA GLN A 59 10.70 12.64 -7.84
C GLN A 59 11.42 13.43 -6.74
N ASP A 60 11.00 14.68 -6.50
CA ASP A 60 11.65 15.56 -5.53
C ASP A 60 11.12 15.37 -4.10
N TYR A 61 9.85 14.92 -3.95
CA TYR A 61 9.14 14.92 -2.68
C TYR A 61 8.47 13.59 -2.41
N LEU A 62 8.50 13.14 -1.14
CA LEU A 62 7.79 11.97 -0.65
C LEU A 62 7.00 12.34 0.61
N LEU A 63 5.70 12.12 0.59
CA LEU A 63 4.83 12.28 1.76
C LEU A 63 4.54 10.91 2.39
N VAL A 64 4.90 10.73 3.66
CA VAL A 64 4.62 9.51 4.44
C VAL A 64 3.17 9.54 4.94
N SER A 65 2.24 9.38 4.03
CA SER A 65 0.80 9.55 4.30
C SER A 65 0.17 8.40 5.08
N ASN A 66 0.70 7.18 4.99
CA ASN A 66 0.16 5.96 5.59
C ASN A 66 -1.35 5.79 5.33
N HIS A 67 -1.79 6.11 4.12
CA HIS A 67 -3.21 6.17 3.74
C HIS A 67 -3.81 4.81 3.39
N VAL A 68 -2.98 3.80 3.16
CA VAL A 68 -3.40 2.43 2.89
C VAL A 68 -2.57 1.45 3.71
N PHE A 69 -3.24 0.52 4.37
CA PHE A 69 -2.63 -0.66 4.97
C PHE A 69 -3.06 -1.90 4.17
N THR A 70 -2.10 -2.70 3.73
CA THR A 70 -2.37 -3.90 2.95
C THR A 70 -1.84 -5.14 3.67
N SER A 71 -2.74 -6.09 3.93
CA SER A 71 -2.36 -7.41 4.42
C SER A 71 -2.04 -8.33 3.24
N LEU A 72 -0.94 -9.06 3.34
CA LEU A 72 -0.59 -10.12 2.40
C LEU A 72 -0.96 -11.48 2.98
N PHE A 73 -1.55 -12.33 2.16
CA PHE A 73 -1.95 -13.68 2.53
C PHE A 73 -1.15 -14.69 1.70
N LEU A 74 -0.57 -15.67 2.39
CA LEU A 74 0.00 -16.82 1.72
C LEU A 74 -1.09 -17.90 1.60
N CYS A 75 -1.42 -18.27 0.37
CA CYS A 75 -2.47 -19.26 0.09
C CYS A 75 -1.88 -20.48 -0.56
N VAL A 76 -2.32 -21.66 -0.12
CA VAL A 76 -1.96 -22.95 -0.70
C VAL A 76 -3.21 -23.62 -1.27
N ASN A 77 -3.09 -24.24 -2.44
CA ASN A 77 -4.20 -25.00 -3.01
C ASN A 77 -4.56 -26.17 -2.08
N ASN A 78 -5.83 -26.31 -1.74
CA ASN A 78 -6.31 -27.30 -0.78
C ASN A 78 -6.06 -28.75 -1.23
N ASP A 79 -6.26 -29.07 -2.50
CA ASP A 79 -6.03 -30.41 -3.01
C ASP A 79 -4.54 -30.77 -3.01
N PHE A 80 -3.69 -29.80 -3.34
CA PHE A 80 -2.24 -29.96 -3.22
C PHE A 80 -1.83 -30.23 -1.77
N TYR A 81 -2.27 -29.40 -0.81
CA TYR A 81 -1.95 -29.54 0.60
C TYR A 81 -2.39 -30.92 1.13
N ASN A 82 -3.62 -31.37 0.82
CA ASN A 82 -4.15 -32.66 1.23
C ASN A 82 -3.50 -33.82 0.49
N SER A 83 -2.80 -33.63 -0.61
CA SER A 83 -2.03 -34.66 -1.31
C SER A 83 -0.68 -34.97 -0.67
N LEU A 84 -0.20 -34.09 0.21
CA LEU A 84 1.02 -34.29 0.97
C LEU A 84 0.79 -35.28 2.12
N ASP A 85 1.80 -36.03 2.47
CA ASP A 85 1.78 -36.79 3.72
C ASP A 85 1.93 -35.85 4.94
N SER A 86 1.66 -36.37 6.13
CA SER A 86 1.64 -35.55 7.35
C SER A 86 3.01 -34.96 7.72
N GLU A 87 4.10 -35.57 7.32
CA GLU A 87 5.45 -35.03 7.56
C GLU A 87 5.69 -33.79 6.68
N LEU A 88 5.32 -33.87 5.41
CA LEU A 88 5.45 -32.74 4.49
C LEU A 88 4.46 -31.59 4.82
N GLN A 89 3.24 -31.91 5.27
CA GLN A 89 2.31 -30.90 5.75
C GLN A 89 2.90 -30.13 6.94
N ASN A 90 3.44 -30.83 7.95
CA ASN A 90 4.05 -30.19 9.11
C ASN A 90 5.25 -29.30 8.74
N ILE A 91 6.12 -29.77 7.83
CA ILE A 91 7.24 -28.98 7.34
C ILE A 91 6.75 -27.72 6.61
N LEU A 92 5.72 -27.84 5.78
CA LEU A 92 5.16 -26.72 5.05
C LEU A 92 4.57 -25.67 6.01
N ASP A 93 3.80 -26.12 7.00
CA ASP A 93 3.19 -25.24 8.01
C ASP A 93 4.26 -24.51 8.83
N GLU A 94 5.29 -25.23 9.30
CA GLU A 94 6.41 -24.63 10.05
C GLU A 94 7.15 -23.59 9.23
N VAL A 95 7.47 -23.87 7.96
CA VAL A 95 8.15 -22.92 7.07
C VAL A 95 7.29 -21.71 6.76
N ILE A 96 5.97 -21.88 6.60
CA ILE A 96 5.03 -20.79 6.40
C ILE A 96 5.01 -19.87 7.63
N ASP A 97 4.87 -20.43 8.83
CA ASP A 97 4.81 -19.67 10.06
C ASP A 97 6.10 -18.89 10.30
N GLU A 98 7.26 -19.54 10.15
CA GLU A 98 8.56 -18.89 10.28
C GLU A 98 8.75 -17.75 9.24
N THR A 99 8.36 -18.02 7.99
CA THR A 99 8.47 -17.03 6.90
C THR A 99 7.56 -15.82 7.15
N CYS A 100 6.32 -16.05 7.57
CA CYS A 100 5.38 -14.97 7.88
C CYS A 100 5.88 -14.11 9.04
N ALA A 101 6.41 -14.74 10.10
CA ALA A 101 7.00 -14.03 11.22
C ALA A 101 8.21 -13.18 10.80
N GLN A 102 9.11 -13.73 9.99
CA GLN A 102 10.28 -13.02 9.47
C GLN A 102 9.89 -11.85 8.56
N ILE A 103 8.90 -12.03 7.69
CA ILE A 103 8.39 -10.94 6.82
C ILE A 103 7.81 -9.82 7.67
N TRP A 104 7.02 -10.16 8.70
CA TRP A 104 6.46 -9.17 9.64
C TRP A 104 7.53 -8.34 10.32
N ASP A 105 8.54 -8.99 10.90
CA ASP A 105 9.65 -8.30 11.57
C ASP A 105 10.45 -7.43 10.62
N THR A 106 10.72 -7.94 9.41
CA THR A 106 11.46 -7.18 8.38
C THR A 106 10.66 -5.97 7.91
N ALA A 107 9.35 -6.11 7.70
CA ALA A 107 8.51 -5.01 7.21
C ALA A 107 8.47 -3.82 8.19
N GLN A 108 8.59 -4.07 9.51
CA GLN A 108 8.62 -3.02 10.53
C GLN A 108 9.83 -2.08 10.40
N THR A 109 10.98 -2.63 10.03
CA THR A 109 12.24 -1.87 9.95
C THR A 109 12.56 -1.40 8.53
N GLN A 110 12.22 -2.20 7.52
CA GLN A 110 12.58 -1.95 6.13
C GLN A 110 12.01 -0.64 5.59
N ALA A 111 10.77 -0.29 5.97
CA ALA A 111 10.15 0.94 5.50
C ALA A 111 10.96 2.18 5.92
N GLN A 112 11.43 2.22 7.19
CA GLN A 112 12.25 3.32 7.68
C GLN A 112 13.63 3.34 7.02
N GLU A 113 14.29 2.18 6.88
CA GLU A 113 15.58 2.07 6.20
C GLU A 113 15.50 2.53 4.73
N ASP A 114 14.38 2.24 4.04
CA ASP A 114 14.16 2.68 2.68
C ASP A 114 13.95 4.20 2.59
N LEU A 115 13.19 4.80 3.52
CA LEU A 115 13.01 6.25 3.60
C LEU A 115 14.34 6.96 3.88
N ASP A 116 15.11 6.46 4.85
CA ASP A 116 16.42 7.02 5.21
C ASP A 116 17.40 6.97 4.03
N TYR A 117 17.42 5.84 3.31
CA TYR A 117 18.25 5.68 2.11
C TYR A 117 17.85 6.67 1.01
N MET A 118 16.57 6.73 0.67
CA MET A 118 16.08 7.61 -0.41
C MET A 118 16.30 9.09 -0.08
N SER A 119 16.22 9.47 1.19
CA SER A 119 16.49 10.84 1.63
C SER A 119 17.98 11.17 1.62
N SER A 120 18.84 10.28 2.16
CA SER A 120 20.29 10.55 2.31
C SER A 120 21.08 10.37 1.02
N GLU A 121 20.81 9.32 0.27
CA GLU A 121 21.53 8.95 -0.94
C GLU A 121 20.80 9.37 -2.23
N GLY A 122 19.46 9.33 -2.21
CA GLY A 122 18.63 9.70 -3.35
C GLY A 122 18.30 11.18 -3.43
N GLY A 123 18.40 11.91 -2.31
CA GLY A 123 18.16 13.35 -2.24
C GLY A 123 16.69 13.75 -2.31
N ILE A 124 15.74 12.81 -2.19
CA ILE A 124 14.32 13.12 -2.12
C ILE A 124 13.97 13.73 -0.76
N GLU A 125 13.16 14.78 -0.75
CA GLU A 125 12.70 15.40 0.49
C GLU A 125 11.51 14.60 1.08
N VAL A 126 11.69 14.05 2.28
CA VAL A 126 10.67 13.24 2.96
C VAL A 126 9.89 14.12 3.93
N TYR A 127 8.56 14.09 3.83
CA TYR A 127 7.63 14.85 4.66
C TYR A 127 6.70 13.92 5.44
N GLU A 128 6.56 14.21 6.74
CA GLU A 128 5.51 13.65 7.58
C GLU A 128 4.31 14.60 7.59
N PRO A 129 3.09 14.12 7.31
CA PRO A 129 1.90 14.96 7.39
C PRO A 129 1.61 15.34 8.85
N SER A 130 1.11 16.56 9.07
CA SER A 130 0.61 16.96 10.38
C SER A 130 -0.65 16.16 10.76
N ASP A 131 -0.97 16.09 12.06
CA ASP A 131 -2.18 15.41 12.53
C ASP A 131 -3.45 16.02 11.93
N SER A 132 -3.49 17.36 11.76
CA SER A 132 -4.62 18.03 11.10
C SER A 132 -4.75 17.62 9.64
N PHE A 133 -3.66 17.46 8.92
CA PHE A 133 -3.69 17.01 7.53
C PHE A 133 -4.10 15.53 7.41
N ARG A 134 -3.63 14.68 8.33
CA ARG A 134 -4.11 13.29 8.42
C ARG A 134 -5.62 13.24 8.65
N GLN A 135 -6.12 14.07 9.54
CA GLN A 135 -7.55 14.16 9.82
C GLN A 135 -8.35 14.62 8.59
N GLU A 136 -7.85 15.61 7.84
CA GLU A 136 -8.46 16.05 6.57
C GLU A 136 -8.53 14.91 5.54
N MET A 137 -7.48 14.08 5.44
CA MET A 137 -7.48 12.90 4.56
C MET A 137 -8.54 11.87 4.98
N VAL A 138 -8.66 11.60 6.28
CA VAL A 138 -9.68 10.68 6.83
C VAL A 138 -11.09 11.20 6.53
N GLU A 139 -11.36 12.48 6.76
CA GLU A 139 -12.65 13.11 6.49
C GLU A 139 -12.99 13.12 4.99
N ALA A 140 -12.00 13.36 4.13
CA ALA A 140 -12.18 13.34 2.68
C ALA A 140 -12.57 11.97 2.16
N THR A 141 -12.02 10.90 2.74
CA THR A 141 -12.26 9.51 2.31
C THR A 141 -13.44 8.84 3.03
N ALA A 142 -13.99 9.44 4.09
CA ALA A 142 -15.10 8.88 4.87
C ALA A 142 -16.32 8.46 4.02
N PRO A 143 -16.75 9.21 2.99
CA PRO A 143 -17.91 8.81 2.18
C PRO A 143 -17.72 7.50 1.39
N MET A 144 -16.48 7.05 1.23
CA MET A 144 -16.17 5.76 0.58
C MET A 144 -16.74 4.57 1.38
N TYR A 145 -16.75 4.68 2.70
CA TYR A 145 -17.31 3.62 3.56
C TYR A 145 -18.81 3.44 3.37
N ASP A 146 -19.57 4.51 3.16
CA ASP A 146 -21.00 4.43 2.90
C ASP A 146 -21.29 3.60 1.65
N ASN A 147 -20.52 3.83 0.57
CA ASN A 147 -20.63 3.05 -0.66
C ASN A 147 -20.23 1.58 -0.46
N MET A 148 -19.19 1.32 0.34
CA MET A 148 -18.78 -0.05 0.69
C MET A 148 -19.87 -0.79 1.48
N TYR A 149 -20.53 -0.13 2.43
CA TYR A 149 -21.61 -0.72 3.22
C TYR A 149 -22.87 -1.02 2.40
N GLU A 150 -23.14 -0.21 1.37
CA GLU A 150 -24.23 -0.50 0.44
C GLU A 150 -23.96 -1.71 -0.46
N THR A 151 -22.70 -1.89 -0.89
CA THR A 151 -22.32 -2.95 -1.84
C THR A 151 -21.91 -4.25 -1.16
N ALA A 152 -21.38 -4.19 0.06
CA ALA A 152 -20.89 -5.31 0.85
C ALA A 152 -21.17 -5.09 2.35
N PRO A 153 -22.44 -5.22 2.78
CA PRO A 153 -22.83 -4.92 4.18
C PRO A 153 -22.05 -5.70 5.25
N GLU A 154 -21.53 -6.88 4.89
CA GLU A 154 -20.72 -7.73 5.77
C GLU A 154 -19.40 -7.09 6.20
N VAL A 155 -18.90 -6.09 5.48
CA VAL A 155 -17.64 -5.42 5.84
C VAL A 155 -17.82 -4.35 6.93
N GLU A 156 -19.05 -3.90 7.18
CA GLU A 156 -19.34 -2.86 8.18
C GLU A 156 -18.88 -3.27 9.58
N GLU A 157 -19.18 -4.50 10.00
CA GLU A 157 -18.77 -5.02 11.31
C GLU A 157 -17.24 -5.05 11.46
N VAL A 158 -16.53 -5.44 10.39
CA VAL A 158 -15.06 -5.52 10.37
C VAL A 158 -14.46 -4.11 10.45
N ILE A 159 -14.96 -3.18 9.67
CA ILE A 159 -14.48 -1.79 9.65
C ILE A 159 -14.70 -1.13 11.01
N ASN A 160 -15.89 -1.29 11.60
CA ASN A 160 -16.20 -0.77 12.93
C ASN A 160 -15.28 -1.36 14.01
N ALA A 161 -14.95 -2.66 13.92
CA ALA A 161 -14.01 -3.31 14.83
C ALA A 161 -12.58 -2.74 14.69
N ILE A 162 -12.11 -2.49 13.47
CA ILE A 162 -10.80 -1.87 13.21
C ILE A 162 -10.76 -0.44 13.78
N GLN A 163 -11.78 0.35 13.55
CA GLN A 163 -11.87 1.73 14.04
C GLN A 163 -11.92 1.82 15.57
N ALA A 164 -12.43 0.79 16.23
CA ALA A 164 -12.47 0.72 17.69
C ALA A 164 -11.13 0.39 18.37
N ILE A 165 -10.09 0.01 17.60
CA ILE A 165 -8.75 -0.31 18.11
C ILE A 165 -7.90 0.97 18.30
N GLN A 166 -8.33 2.11 17.81
CA GLN A 166 -7.61 3.40 17.86
C GLN A 166 -7.63 4.06 19.24
#